data_e334bccee652b1468d28cd91fa54b633
#
_entry.id   e334bccee652b1468d28cd91fa54b633
#
_cell.length_a   1.000
_cell.length_b   1.000
_cell.length_c   1.000
_cell.angle_alpha   90.00
_cell.angle_beta   90.00
_cell.angle_gamma   90.00
#
_symmetry.space_group_name_H-M   'P 1'
#
loop_
_entity.id
_entity.type
_entity.pdbx_description
1 polymer ?
#
loop_
_entity_poly.entity_id
_entity_poly.type
_entity_poly.pdbx_seq_one_letter_code
_entity_poly.pdbx_strand_id
1 'polypeptide(L)'
;MKKILFLILLFHTSAFSQDLGKAYFAGGCFWCMEESFEKKEGVLEVISGYSGGTTSKPTYEEVTYGDTGHFETIEIIFDKNRTNYKDLLDHFWKNIDPFDEYGQFCDKGYSYRSVAFYENNEQKNLIEKSVKKLEEKFERRIVTYVIKFERFYKAEEKHQNYYEVKFLNYLRYKKACGREKKLNKIWN
;
A
#
# COMPACT_ATOMS: atom_id res chain seq x y z
N MET A 1 -56.12 -38.39 14.55
CA MET A 1 -55.59 -37.16 13.97
C MET A 1 -54.26 -36.89 14.64
N LYS A 2 -53.09 -37.14 13.97
CA LYS A 2 -51.75 -36.93 14.51
C LYS A 2 -51.33 -35.46 14.21
N LYS A 3 -51.10 -34.65 15.24
CA LYS A 3 -50.58 -33.29 15.10
C LYS A 3 -49.08 -33.40 14.90
N ILE A 4 -48.58 -33.02 13.70
CA ILE A 4 -47.14 -32.87 13.39
C ILE A 4 -46.72 -31.50 13.92
N LEU A 5 -45.83 -31.52 14.90
CA LEU A 5 -45.23 -30.31 15.47
C LEU A 5 -44.00 -29.98 14.59
N PHE A 6 -44.08 -28.89 13.81
CA PHE A 6 -42.95 -28.37 13.00
C PHE A 6 -42.06 -27.55 13.93
N LEU A 7 -40.87 -28.12 14.23
CA LEU A 7 -39.85 -27.42 15.01
C LEU A 7 -39.05 -26.51 14.05
N ILE A 8 -39.31 -25.20 14.08
CA ILE A 8 -38.53 -24.23 13.29
C ILE A 8 -37.21 -23.97 14.03
N LEU A 9 -36.12 -24.53 13.53
CA LEU A 9 -34.76 -24.18 13.97
C LEU A 9 -34.40 -22.79 13.41
N LEU A 10 -34.42 -21.78 14.28
CA LEU A 10 -33.88 -20.45 13.98
C LEU A 10 -32.34 -20.51 14.03
N PHE A 11 -31.71 -20.58 12.88
CA PHE A 11 -30.27 -20.36 12.77
C PHE A 11 -29.97 -18.89 12.98
N HIS A 12 -29.42 -18.55 14.15
CA HIS A 12 -28.84 -17.24 14.38
C HIS A 12 -27.52 -17.16 13.65
N THR A 13 -27.51 -16.58 12.47
CA THR A 13 -26.25 -16.17 11.81
C THR A 13 -25.75 -14.92 12.51
N SER A 14 -24.74 -15.07 13.37
CA SER A 14 -24.01 -13.93 13.92
C SER A 14 -23.30 -13.25 12.75
N ALA A 15 -23.81 -12.12 12.30
CA ALA A 15 -23.11 -11.24 11.37
C ALA A 15 -21.88 -10.69 12.12
N PHE A 16 -20.71 -11.24 11.86
CA PHE A 16 -19.45 -10.64 12.29
C PHE A 16 -19.31 -9.29 11.55
N SER A 17 -19.50 -8.21 12.29
CA SER A 17 -19.16 -6.87 11.78
C SER A 17 -17.66 -6.82 11.54
N GLN A 18 -17.23 -6.60 10.30
CA GLN A 18 -15.83 -6.37 9.99
C GLN A 18 -15.44 -4.98 10.54
N ASP A 19 -14.42 -4.94 11.41
CA ASP A 19 -13.81 -3.69 11.84
C ASP A 19 -12.72 -3.30 10.84
N LEU A 20 -13.07 -2.41 9.91
CA LEU A 20 -12.20 -2.03 8.81
C LEU A 20 -11.23 -0.91 9.22
N GLY A 21 -10.01 -1.03 8.73
CA GLY A 21 -8.98 0.00 8.81
C GLY A 21 -8.53 0.45 7.43
N LYS A 22 -7.87 1.60 7.39
CA LYS A 22 -7.18 2.11 6.18
C LYS A 22 -5.71 2.37 6.49
N ALA A 23 -4.88 2.23 5.45
CA ALA A 23 -3.48 2.63 5.48
C ALA A 23 -3.07 3.12 4.08
N TYR A 24 -2.08 4.02 4.04
CA TYR A 24 -1.62 4.65 2.80
C TYR A 24 -0.11 4.58 2.71
N PHE A 25 0.41 4.06 1.59
CA PHE A 25 1.85 3.99 1.33
C PHE A 25 2.17 4.33 -0.13
N ALA A 26 3.29 5.01 -0.34
CA ALA A 26 3.91 5.19 -1.63
C ALA A 26 5.24 4.42 -1.67
N GLY A 27 5.46 3.62 -2.70
CA GLY A 27 6.64 2.74 -2.79
C GLY A 27 7.13 2.55 -4.21
N GLY A 28 7.17 3.62 -5.02
CA GLY A 28 7.41 3.57 -6.44
C GLY A 28 6.15 3.18 -7.21
N CYS A 29 6.29 2.45 -8.31
CA CYS A 29 5.16 2.02 -9.11
C CYS A 29 4.03 1.39 -8.26
N PHE A 30 2.86 2.04 -8.29
CA PHE A 30 1.70 1.59 -7.51
C PHE A 30 1.16 0.22 -7.95
N TRP A 31 1.32 -0.21 -9.21
CA TRP A 31 0.96 -1.58 -9.64
C TRP A 31 1.74 -2.66 -8.89
N CYS A 32 3.03 -2.40 -8.60
CA CYS A 32 3.85 -3.34 -7.83
C CYS A 32 3.47 -3.37 -6.35
N MET A 33 3.10 -2.21 -5.82
CA MET A 33 2.63 -2.10 -4.43
C MET A 33 1.25 -2.75 -4.28
N GLU A 34 0.32 -2.49 -5.20
CA GLU A 34 -1.00 -3.12 -5.29
C GLU A 34 -0.87 -4.65 -5.28
N GLU A 35 -0.14 -5.24 -6.24
CA GLU A 35 0.12 -6.70 -6.28
C GLU A 35 0.67 -7.26 -4.96
N SER A 36 1.60 -6.54 -4.35
CA SER A 36 2.25 -7.00 -3.12
C SER A 36 1.30 -7.01 -1.93
N PHE A 37 0.49 -5.96 -1.78
CA PHE A 37 -0.40 -5.82 -0.61
C PHE A 37 -1.68 -6.64 -0.73
N GLU A 38 -2.22 -6.85 -1.91
CA GLU A 38 -3.40 -7.73 -2.10
C GLU A 38 -3.14 -9.18 -1.71
N LYS A 39 -1.88 -9.62 -1.81
CA LYS A 39 -1.47 -10.97 -1.38
C LYS A 39 -1.28 -11.10 0.15
N LYS A 40 -1.38 -9.98 0.88
CA LYS A 40 -1.17 -9.99 2.33
C LYS A 40 -2.46 -10.38 3.05
N GLU A 41 -2.33 -11.35 3.96
CA GLU A 41 -3.46 -11.77 4.77
C GLU A 41 -4.07 -10.62 5.56
N GLY A 42 -5.41 -10.55 5.58
CA GLY A 42 -6.19 -9.52 6.24
C GLY A 42 -6.40 -8.25 5.41
N VAL A 43 -5.71 -8.09 4.28
CA VAL A 43 -6.02 -7.05 3.29
C VAL A 43 -7.25 -7.48 2.48
N LEU A 44 -8.20 -6.57 2.30
CA LEU A 44 -9.45 -6.82 1.59
C LEU A 44 -9.48 -6.16 0.22
N GLU A 45 -8.87 -4.98 0.10
CA GLU A 45 -8.83 -4.21 -1.13
C GLU A 45 -7.59 -3.31 -1.13
N VAL A 46 -6.98 -3.14 -2.29
CA VAL A 46 -5.92 -2.15 -2.52
C VAL A 46 -6.31 -1.30 -3.72
N ILE A 47 -6.23 0.01 -3.58
CA ILE A 47 -6.61 0.96 -4.62
C ILE A 47 -5.39 1.79 -4.99
N SER A 48 -5.00 1.76 -6.26
CA SER A 48 -3.95 2.62 -6.81
C SER A 48 -4.43 4.06 -6.95
N GLY A 49 -3.58 5.05 -6.58
CA GLY A 49 -3.95 6.45 -6.62
C GLY A 49 -2.80 7.40 -6.30
N TYR A 50 -3.15 8.60 -5.85
CA TYR A 50 -2.23 9.71 -5.63
C TYR A 50 -2.48 10.37 -4.27
N SER A 51 -1.41 10.70 -3.55
CA SER A 51 -1.47 11.42 -2.27
C SER A 51 -0.22 12.27 -2.03
N GLY A 52 -0.29 13.19 -1.07
CA GLY A 52 0.83 14.00 -0.59
C GLY A 52 1.08 15.31 -1.34
N GLY A 53 0.44 15.51 -2.49
CA GLY A 53 0.55 16.74 -3.27
C GLY A 53 -0.57 17.73 -3.03
N THR A 54 -0.53 18.85 -3.77
CA THR A 54 -1.46 19.98 -3.61
C THR A 54 -2.49 20.07 -4.72
N THR A 55 -2.23 19.49 -5.90
CA THR A 55 -3.13 19.53 -7.04
C THR A 55 -4.40 18.73 -6.74
N SER A 56 -5.57 19.35 -6.96
CA SER A 56 -6.86 18.70 -6.78
C SER A 56 -7.21 17.84 -7.99
N LYS A 57 -7.61 16.59 -7.74
CA LYS A 57 -7.99 15.60 -8.77
C LYS A 57 -6.95 15.50 -9.88
N PRO A 58 -5.68 15.21 -9.55
CA PRO A 58 -4.63 15.11 -10.54
C PRO A 58 -4.86 13.92 -11.47
N THR A 59 -4.41 14.04 -12.70
CA THR A 59 -4.30 12.94 -13.66
C THR A 59 -2.96 12.22 -13.53
N TYR A 60 -2.85 11.02 -14.07
CA TYR A 60 -1.59 10.26 -14.12
C TYR A 60 -0.46 11.06 -14.80
N GLU A 61 -0.77 11.71 -15.91
CA GLU A 61 0.20 12.50 -16.67
C GLU A 61 0.71 13.69 -15.86
N GLU A 62 -0.17 14.39 -15.13
CA GLU A 62 0.22 15.50 -14.27
C GLU A 62 1.10 15.04 -13.11
N VAL A 63 0.80 13.88 -12.50
CA VAL A 63 1.59 13.32 -11.39
C VAL A 63 2.97 12.84 -11.87
N THR A 64 3.01 12.21 -13.05
CA THR A 64 4.24 11.59 -13.55
C THR A 64 5.19 12.60 -14.18
N TYR A 65 4.64 13.60 -14.89
CA TYR A 65 5.44 14.54 -15.69
C TYR A 65 5.34 16.00 -15.24
N GLY A 66 4.40 16.31 -14.38
CA GLY A 66 4.17 17.66 -13.84
C GLY A 66 4.80 17.88 -12.48
N ASP A 67 4.40 18.97 -11.82
CA ASP A 67 4.83 19.36 -10.48
C ASP A 67 3.62 19.44 -9.52
N THR A 68 2.92 18.31 -9.39
CA THR A 68 1.72 18.21 -8.53
C THR A 68 2.07 18.03 -7.06
N GLY A 69 3.31 17.61 -6.77
CA GLY A 69 3.74 17.18 -5.44
C GLY A 69 3.14 15.84 -4.98
N HIS A 70 2.34 15.16 -5.81
CA HIS A 70 1.78 13.86 -5.48
C HIS A 70 2.77 12.72 -5.70
N PHE A 71 2.59 11.66 -4.89
CA PHE A 71 3.26 10.37 -5.04
C PHE A 71 2.29 9.34 -5.59
N GLU A 72 2.77 8.38 -6.38
CA GLU A 72 2.04 7.16 -6.65
C GLU A 72 1.85 6.40 -5.33
N THR A 73 0.60 6.30 -4.90
CA THR A 73 0.20 5.85 -3.57
C THR A 73 -0.83 4.75 -3.68
N ILE A 74 -0.83 3.81 -2.75
CA ILE A 74 -1.92 2.85 -2.57
C ILE A 74 -2.73 3.17 -1.32
N GLU A 75 -4.07 3.07 -1.42
CA GLU A 75 -4.98 2.95 -0.28
C GLU A 75 -5.21 1.47 -0.01
N ILE A 76 -5.01 1.04 1.22
CA ILE A 76 -5.20 -0.34 1.66
C ILE A 76 -6.39 -0.37 2.61
N ILE A 77 -7.40 -1.18 2.29
CA ILE A 77 -8.53 -1.48 3.17
C ILE A 77 -8.29 -2.87 3.78
N PHE A 78 -8.29 -2.96 5.10
CA PHE A 78 -7.96 -4.19 5.81
C PHE A 78 -8.90 -4.49 6.98
N ASP A 79 -9.05 -5.76 7.32
CA ASP A 79 -9.79 -6.24 8.49
C ASP A 79 -8.88 -6.20 9.73
N LYS A 80 -9.19 -5.32 10.69
CA LYS A 80 -8.43 -5.15 11.94
C LYS A 80 -8.44 -6.39 12.83
N ASN A 81 -9.36 -7.34 12.60
CA ASN A 81 -9.38 -8.62 13.30
C ASN A 81 -8.33 -9.59 12.75
N ARG A 82 -7.78 -9.35 11.53
CA ARG A 82 -6.86 -10.25 10.83
C ARG A 82 -5.47 -9.67 10.63
N THR A 83 -5.35 -8.35 10.54
CA THR A 83 -4.07 -7.64 10.41
C THR A 83 -4.16 -6.26 11.06
N ASN A 84 -3.04 -5.56 11.18
CA ASN A 84 -2.97 -4.24 11.78
C ASN A 84 -1.99 -3.33 11.04
N TYR A 85 -2.00 -2.02 11.36
CA TYR A 85 -1.14 -1.04 10.70
C TYR A 85 0.35 -1.39 10.82
N LYS A 86 0.79 -1.92 11.96
CA LYS A 86 2.20 -2.31 12.15
C LYS A 86 2.61 -3.44 11.19
N ASP A 87 1.77 -4.45 10.99
CA ASP A 87 2.06 -5.55 10.07
C ASP A 87 2.08 -5.09 8.61
N LEU A 88 1.22 -4.12 8.27
CA LEU A 88 1.23 -3.47 6.96
C LEU A 88 2.49 -2.62 6.76
N LEU A 89 2.91 -1.88 7.79
CA LEU A 89 4.15 -1.10 7.77
C LEU A 89 5.40 -1.99 7.64
N ASP A 90 5.44 -3.11 8.35
CA ASP A 90 6.54 -4.09 8.24
C ASP A 90 6.58 -4.71 6.83
N HIS A 91 5.41 -4.93 6.21
CA HIS A 91 5.31 -5.38 4.82
C HIS A 91 5.75 -4.30 3.83
N PHE A 92 5.36 -3.04 4.06
CA PHE A 92 5.78 -1.88 3.27
C PHE A 92 7.31 -1.79 3.19
N TRP A 93 7.99 -1.80 4.34
CA TRP A 93 9.45 -1.73 4.37
C TRP A 93 10.11 -2.79 3.49
N LYS A 94 9.67 -4.04 3.58
CA LYS A 94 10.22 -5.16 2.79
C LYS A 94 9.96 -5.05 1.29
N ASN A 95 9.09 -4.15 0.87
CA ASN A 95 8.71 -3.95 -0.52
C ASN A 95 9.30 -2.67 -1.15
N ILE A 96 10.19 -1.96 -0.45
CA ILE A 96 10.86 -0.76 -0.96
C ILE A 96 12.37 -0.82 -0.79
N ASP A 97 13.08 0.03 -1.52
CA ASP A 97 14.44 0.47 -1.20
C ASP A 97 14.34 1.74 -0.34
N PRO A 98 14.51 1.65 0.99
CA PRO A 98 14.36 2.79 1.87
C PRO A 98 15.51 3.79 1.78
N PHE A 99 16.49 3.53 0.91
CA PHE A 99 17.70 4.33 0.71
C PHE A 99 17.74 5.06 -0.64
N ASP A 100 16.72 4.87 -1.50
CA ASP A 100 16.65 5.51 -2.82
C ASP A 100 15.85 6.82 -2.73
N GLU A 101 16.54 7.94 -2.72
CA GLU A 101 15.95 9.28 -2.62
C GLU A 101 15.41 9.82 -3.95
N TYR A 102 15.71 9.14 -5.08
CA TYR A 102 15.34 9.59 -6.42
C TYR A 102 14.15 8.84 -7.02
N GLY A 103 13.58 7.88 -6.29
CA GLY A 103 12.48 7.06 -6.74
C GLY A 103 12.54 5.66 -6.16
N GLN A 104 12.12 4.65 -6.93
CA GLN A 104 12.22 3.26 -6.52
C GLN A 104 12.64 2.38 -7.72
N PHE A 105 13.71 1.62 -7.55
CA PHE A 105 14.20 0.66 -8.54
C PHE A 105 14.48 1.28 -9.92
N CYS A 106 13.66 0.95 -10.93
CA CYS A 106 13.77 1.52 -12.28
C CYS A 106 12.98 2.81 -12.45
N ASP A 107 12.00 3.07 -11.57
CA ASP A 107 11.16 4.25 -11.65
C ASP A 107 11.83 5.40 -10.92
N LYS A 108 12.16 6.46 -11.67
CA LYS A 108 12.83 7.64 -11.15
C LYS A 108 11.96 8.87 -11.34
N GLY A 109 11.99 9.72 -10.35
CA GLY A 109 11.19 10.95 -10.28
C GLY A 109 10.52 11.11 -8.92
N TYR A 110 10.00 12.32 -8.69
CA TYR A 110 9.41 12.70 -7.40
C TYR A 110 8.24 11.78 -7.03
N SER A 111 7.33 11.52 -7.98
CA SER A 111 6.13 10.71 -7.78
C SER A 111 6.41 9.25 -7.39
N TYR A 112 7.62 8.75 -7.66
CA TYR A 112 8.04 7.38 -7.34
C TYR A 112 8.84 7.25 -6.05
N ARG A 113 9.01 8.31 -5.27
CA ARG A 113 9.69 8.25 -3.96
C ARG A 113 8.82 7.51 -2.94
N SER A 114 9.48 6.94 -1.93
CA SER A 114 8.77 6.20 -0.89
C SER A 114 8.22 7.13 0.21
N VAL A 115 6.99 6.84 0.64
CA VAL A 115 6.30 7.57 1.72
C VAL A 115 5.51 6.60 2.59
N ALA A 116 5.66 6.72 3.90
CA ALA A 116 4.73 6.16 4.87
C ALA A 116 3.82 7.29 5.37
N PHE A 117 2.53 7.21 5.04
CA PHE A 117 1.54 8.17 5.52
C PHE A 117 0.98 7.74 6.87
N TYR A 118 0.65 8.73 7.73
CA TYR A 118 -0.01 8.50 9.02
C TYR A 118 -1.27 9.34 9.17
N GLU A 119 -2.33 8.74 9.70
CA GLU A 119 -3.60 9.41 9.98
C GLU A 119 -3.66 9.94 11.42
N ASN A 120 -2.90 9.31 12.34
CA ASN A 120 -2.91 9.62 13.77
C ASN A 120 -1.53 9.46 14.42
N ASN A 121 -1.43 9.86 15.69
CA ASN A 121 -0.15 9.82 16.42
C ASN A 121 0.34 8.40 16.70
N GLU A 122 -0.53 7.41 16.80
CA GLU A 122 -0.13 6.01 16.99
C GLU A 122 0.61 5.51 15.75
N GLN A 123 0.03 5.68 14.56
CA GLN A 123 0.69 5.34 13.30
C GLN A 123 2.01 6.09 13.13
N LYS A 124 2.03 7.42 13.42
CA LYS A 124 3.26 8.21 13.38
C LYS A 124 4.37 7.62 14.25
N ASN A 125 4.04 7.29 15.51
CA ASN A 125 4.99 6.69 16.44
C ASN A 125 5.50 5.32 15.97
N LEU A 126 4.63 4.50 15.34
CA LEU A 126 5.03 3.22 14.77
C LEU A 126 6.03 3.40 13.61
N ILE A 127 5.78 4.37 12.71
CA ILE A 127 6.69 4.68 11.61
C ILE A 127 8.04 5.16 12.16
N GLU A 128 8.05 6.14 13.06
CA GLU A 128 9.29 6.72 13.61
C GLU A 128 10.14 5.67 14.34
N LYS A 129 9.51 4.78 15.12
CA LYS A 129 10.19 3.65 15.77
C LYS A 129 10.76 2.66 14.75
N SER A 130 10.03 2.39 13.66
CA SER A 130 10.51 1.48 12.62
C SER A 130 11.67 2.08 11.82
N VAL A 131 11.62 3.37 11.51
CA VAL A 131 12.72 4.11 10.87
C VAL A 131 13.98 4.00 11.72
N LYS A 132 13.90 4.36 13.01
CA LYS A 132 15.04 4.27 13.92
C LYS A 132 15.65 2.87 13.96
N LYS A 133 14.81 1.84 14.08
CA LYS A 133 15.25 0.43 14.07
C LYS A 133 15.95 0.04 12.78
N LEU A 134 15.47 0.53 11.63
CA LEU A 134 16.07 0.25 10.33
C LEU A 134 17.40 1.00 10.17
N GLU A 135 17.48 2.25 10.60
CA GLU A 135 18.72 3.03 10.60
C GLU A 135 19.81 2.39 11.46
N GLU A 136 19.44 1.90 12.66
CA GLU A 136 20.33 1.14 13.53
C GLU A 136 20.77 -0.20 12.89
N LYS A 137 19.84 -0.94 12.24
CA LYS A 137 20.13 -2.22 11.58
C LYS A 137 21.08 -2.08 10.40
N PHE A 138 20.90 -1.06 9.59
CA PHE A 138 21.62 -0.89 8.32
C PHE A 138 22.79 0.10 8.43
N GLU A 139 22.96 0.75 9.59
CA GLU A 139 23.93 1.83 9.81
C GLU A 139 23.86 2.91 8.70
N ARG A 140 22.64 3.18 8.24
CA ARG A 140 22.35 4.06 7.11
C ARG A 140 21.05 4.81 7.30
N ARG A 141 21.06 6.10 6.91
CA ARG A 141 19.87 6.95 6.96
C ARG A 141 18.77 6.44 6.04
N ILE A 142 17.55 6.39 6.54
CA ILE A 142 16.32 6.14 5.78
C ILE A 142 15.88 7.44 5.12
N VAL A 143 15.59 7.40 3.82
CA VAL A 143 15.14 8.56 3.04
C VAL A 143 13.65 8.55 2.72
N THR A 144 12.93 7.51 3.17
CA THR A 144 11.47 7.44 3.06
C THR A 144 10.82 8.59 3.80
N TYR A 145 9.90 9.29 3.15
CA TYR A 145 9.16 10.38 3.78
C TYR A 145 8.15 9.86 4.80
N VAL A 146 7.94 10.63 5.86
CA VAL A 146 6.90 10.38 6.89
C VAL A 146 5.96 11.58 6.86
N ILE A 147 4.78 11.42 6.26
CA ILE A 147 3.86 12.52 5.95
C ILE A 147 2.51 12.27 6.60
N LYS A 148 1.92 13.33 7.20
CA LYS A 148 0.53 13.26 7.65
C LYS A 148 -0.39 13.07 6.46
N PHE A 149 -1.25 12.04 6.53
CA PHE A 149 -2.26 11.81 5.50
C PHE A 149 -3.31 12.93 5.51
N GLU A 150 -3.62 13.47 4.34
CA GLU A 150 -4.65 14.49 4.18
C GLU A 150 -5.73 14.04 3.20
N ARG A 151 -5.33 13.57 2.03
CA ARG A 151 -6.27 13.21 0.97
C ARG A 151 -5.68 12.17 0.01
N PHE A 152 -6.53 11.31 -0.49
CA PHE A 152 -6.23 10.33 -1.53
C PHE A 152 -7.12 10.60 -2.75
N TYR A 153 -6.54 10.51 -3.93
CA TYR A 153 -7.24 10.55 -5.20
C TYR A 153 -7.03 9.21 -5.91
N LYS A 154 -8.12 8.46 -6.12
CA LYS A 154 -8.08 7.21 -6.90
C LYS A 154 -7.54 7.50 -8.29
N ALA A 155 -6.58 6.70 -8.76
CA ALA A 155 -6.09 6.77 -10.13
C ALA A 155 -7.14 6.25 -11.12
N GLU A 156 -6.94 6.56 -12.38
CA GLU A 156 -7.82 6.18 -13.48
C GLU A 156 -8.00 4.66 -13.53
N GLU A 157 -9.15 4.21 -13.99
CA GLU A 157 -9.55 2.79 -13.96
C GLU A 157 -8.55 1.87 -14.68
N LYS A 158 -7.88 2.37 -15.72
CA LYS A 158 -6.83 1.65 -16.46
C LYS A 158 -5.62 1.24 -15.58
N HIS A 159 -5.46 1.84 -14.39
CA HIS A 159 -4.38 1.58 -13.45
C HIS A 159 -4.78 0.64 -12.31
N GLN A 160 -6.08 0.39 -12.11
CA GLN A 160 -6.57 -0.52 -11.07
C GLN A 160 -6.37 -1.98 -11.51
N ASN A 161 -5.90 -2.82 -10.60
CA ASN A 161 -5.63 -4.25 -10.86
C ASN A 161 -4.77 -4.48 -12.12
N TYR A 162 -3.87 -3.53 -12.42
CA TYR A 162 -3.10 -3.57 -13.67
C TYR A 162 -2.29 -4.85 -13.80
N TYR A 163 -1.78 -5.37 -12.71
CA TYR A 163 -0.99 -6.61 -12.66
C TYR A 163 -1.79 -7.86 -13.09
N GLU A 164 -3.13 -7.83 -12.97
CA GLU A 164 -4.05 -8.88 -13.46
C GLU A 164 -4.56 -8.57 -14.86
N VAL A 165 -5.14 -7.36 -15.05
CA VAL A 165 -5.81 -6.96 -16.31
C VAL A 165 -4.81 -6.87 -17.48
N LYS A 166 -3.57 -6.43 -17.20
CA LYS A 166 -2.49 -6.30 -18.19
C LYS A 166 -1.30 -7.19 -17.87
N PHE A 167 -1.57 -8.41 -17.41
CA PHE A 167 -0.61 -9.35 -16.85
C PHE A 167 0.70 -9.46 -17.64
N LEU A 168 0.65 -9.66 -18.96
CA LEU A 168 1.87 -9.81 -19.76
C LEU A 168 2.72 -8.53 -19.82
N ASN A 169 2.07 -7.37 -19.89
CA ASN A 169 2.76 -6.09 -19.89
C ASN A 169 3.39 -5.82 -18.53
N TYR A 170 2.65 -6.07 -17.47
CA TYR A 170 3.13 -5.96 -16.10
C TYR A 170 4.31 -6.89 -15.82
N LEU A 171 4.23 -8.15 -16.23
CA LEU A 171 5.31 -9.12 -16.04
C LEU A 171 6.61 -8.70 -16.75
N ARG A 172 6.50 -8.18 -17.98
CA ARG A 172 7.65 -7.65 -18.74
C ARG A 172 8.28 -6.46 -18.02
N TYR A 173 7.46 -5.51 -17.58
CA TYR A 173 7.88 -4.35 -16.80
C TYR A 173 8.57 -4.77 -15.50
N LYS A 174 7.93 -5.60 -14.67
CA LYS A 174 8.45 -6.07 -13.38
C LYS A 174 9.80 -6.77 -13.53
N LYS A 175 9.95 -7.62 -14.56
CA LYS A 175 11.20 -8.32 -14.87
C LYS A 175 12.29 -7.35 -15.32
N ALA A 176 11.99 -6.42 -16.21
CA ALA A 176 12.94 -5.43 -16.72
C ALA A 176 13.41 -4.49 -15.60
N CYS A 177 12.51 -4.09 -14.69
CA CYS A 177 12.82 -3.24 -13.56
C CYS A 177 13.75 -3.90 -12.53
N GLY A 178 13.73 -5.22 -12.42
CA GLY A 178 14.58 -5.97 -11.50
C GLY A 178 14.31 -5.70 -10.02
N ARG A 179 13.08 -5.26 -9.68
CA ARG A 179 12.65 -4.93 -8.30
C ARG A 179 12.93 -6.05 -7.33
N GLU A 180 12.52 -7.27 -7.64
CA GLU A 180 12.68 -8.45 -6.79
C GLU A 180 14.16 -8.74 -6.45
N LYS A 181 15.05 -8.67 -7.46
CA LYS A 181 16.49 -8.86 -7.24
C LYS A 181 17.08 -7.81 -6.30
N LYS A 182 16.64 -6.56 -6.43
CA LYS A 182 17.11 -5.47 -5.54
C LYS A 182 16.57 -5.63 -4.13
N LEU A 183 15.29 -5.97 -3.96
CA LEU A 183 14.69 -6.23 -2.65
C LEU A 183 15.42 -7.37 -1.93
N ASN A 184 15.68 -8.48 -2.61
CA ASN A 184 16.45 -9.59 -2.03
C ASN A 184 17.84 -9.16 -1.57
N LYS A 185 18.51 -8.26 -2.30
CA LYS A 185 19.83 -7.75 -1.91
C LYS A 185 19.80 -6.85 -0.68
N ILE A 186 18.69 -6.12 -0.47
CA ILE A 186 18.53 -5.19 0.66
C ILE A 186 18.11 -5.94 1.93
N TRP A 187 17.19 -6.91 1.80
CA TRP A 187 16.48 -7.46 2.95
C TRP A 187 16.96 -8.85 3.40
N ASN A 188 17.72 -9.57 2.55
CA ASN A 188 18.33 -10.88 2.83
C ASN A 188 19.86 -10.80 2.77
#